data_528c1756d160fa6719a30afeca8f0016
#
_entry.id   528c1756d160fa6719a30afeca8f0016
#
_cell.length_a   1.000
_cell.length_b   1.000
_cell.length_c   1.000
_cell.angle_alpha   90.00
_cell.angle_beta   90.00
_cell.angle_gamma   90.00
#
_symmetry.space_group_name_H-M   'P 1'
#
loop_
_entity.id
_entity.type
_entity.pdbx_description
1 polymer ?
#
loop_
_entity_poly.entity_id
_entity_poly.type
_entity_poly.pdbx_seq_one_letter_code
_entity_poly.pdbx_strand_id
1 'polypeptide(L)'
;TGQSASLNDLGMREMQARAFEQRNSPYLLIKAPPASGKSRALMFLALDKLVNQGLRKAIVAVPEMSIGGSFKDTALTEHGFFANWRVKPENNLCIGGGEAGKVEAFKRFMASPDDILVCTHATLRFAFDKLNIESFNDCLVAIDEFHHVSADENNRLGNLIDALMQGSNAQIVAMTGSYFRGDTVPILQPED
;
A
#
# COMPACT_ATOMS: atom_id res chain seq x y z
N THR A 1 -11.44 -20.50 19.39
CA THR A 1 -12.76 -19.97 19.04
C THR A 1 -12.69 -19.43 17.63
N GLY A 2 -12.92 -20.34 16.68
CA GLY A 2 -12.96 -19.98 15.27
C GLY A 2 -14.11 -19.03 15.01
N GLN A 3 -13.80 -17.77 14.87
CA GLN A 3 -14.67 -16.95 14.07
C GLN A 3 -14.57 -17.52 12.67
N SER A 4 -15.60 -18.24 12.28
CA SER A 4 -15.74 -18.59 10.89
C SER A 4 -15.69 -17.28 10.14
N ALA A 5 -14.64 -17.07 9.37
CA ALA A 5 -14.54 -15.94 8.49
C ALA A 5 -15.59 -16.16 7.40
N SER A 6 -16.84 -15.78 7.68
CA SER A 6 -17.85 -15.74 6.63
C SER A 6 -17.42 -14.67 5.65
N LEU A 7 -17.13 -15.09 4.44
CA LEU A 7 -16.78 -14.18 3.35
C LEU A 7 -18.08 -13.65 2.73
N ASN A 8 -18.08 -12.38 2.33
CA ASN A 8 -19.17 -11.85 1.52
C ASN A 8 -19.05 -12.33 0.07
N ASP A 9 -19.92 -11.87 -0.81
CA ASP A 9 -19.94 -12.29 -2.22
C ASP A 9 -18.66 -11.95 -2.98
N LEU A 10 -17.88 -10.98 -2.49
CA LEU A 10 -16.60 -10.58 -3.07
C LEU A 10 -15.41 -11.30 -2.42
N GLY A 11 -15.66 -12.22 -1.50
CA GLY A 11 -14.60 -12.94 -0.81
C GLY A 11 -13.93 -12.15 0.32
N MET A 12 -14.63 -11.19 0.90
CA MET A 12 -14.09 -10.31 1.94
C MET A 12 -14.57 -10.69 3.32
N ARG A 13 -13.67 -10.66 4.31
CA ARG A 13 -14.03 -10.66 5.72
C ARG A 13 -14.65 -9.30 6.10
N GLU A 14 -15.31 -9.24 7.25
CA GLU A 14 -16.00 -8.03 7.71
C GLU A 14 -15.09 -6.79 7.70
N MET A 15 -13.88 -6.89 8.26
CA MET A 15 -12.94 -5.77 8.28
C MET A 15 -12.56 -5.32 6.86
N GLN A 16 -12.32 -6.28 5.98
CA GLN A 16 -11.98 -6.02 4.58
C GLN A 16 -13.15 -5.34 3.86
N ALA A 17 -14.36 -5.79 4.09
CA ALA A 17 -15.56 -5.18 3.51
C ALA A 17 -15.76 -3.74 3.98
N ARG A 18 -15.54 -3.48 5.28
CA ARG A 18 -15.63 -2.12 5.81
C ARG A 18 -14.58 -1.20 5.20
N ALA A 19 -13.35 -1.68 5.05
CA ALA A 19 -12.30 -0.92 4.38
C ALA A 19 -12.68 -0.64 2.91
N PHE A 20 -13.22 -1.63 2.23
CA PHE A 20 -13.63 -1.51 0.84
C PHE A 20 -14.79 -0.54 0.64
N GLU A 21 -15.67 -0.37 1.64
CA GLU A 21 -16.72 0.65 1.59
C GLU A 21 -16.15 2.07 1.47
N GLN A 22 -14.92 2.29 1.94
CA GLN A 22 -14.21 3.57 1.87
C GLN A 22 -13.32 3.69 0.63
N ARG A 23 -13.48 2.84 -0.36
CA ARG A 23 -12.57 2.74 -1.52
C ARG A 23 -12.48 4.02 -2.36
N ASN A 24 -13.46 4.91 -2.27
CA ASN A 24 -13.45 6.16 -2.99
C ASN A 24 -12.71 7.29 -2.26
N SER A 25 -12.31 7.05 -1.01
CA SER A 25 -11.55 8.04 -0.25
C SER A 25 -10.13 8.14 -0.81
N PRO A 26 -9.63 9.36 -1.10
CA PRO A 26 -8.27 9.52 -1.60
C PRO A 26 -7.22 9.25 -0.51
N TYR A 27 -7.59 9.40 0.75
CA TYR A 27 -6.71 9.15 1.89
C TYR A 27 -7.42 8.25 2.89
N LEU A 28 -6.77 7.15 3.26
CA LEU A 28 -7.38 6.17 4.15
C LEU A 28 -6.33 5.61 5.12
N LEU A 29 -6.69 5.62 6.40
CA LEU A 29 -5.89 4.96 7.44
C LEU A 29 -6.64 3.73 7.93
N ILE A 30 -6.04 2.55 7.75
CA ILE A 30 -6.61 1.29 8.21
C ILE A 30 -5.88 0.86 9.48
N LYS A 31 -6.63 0.78 10.58
CA LYS A 31 -6.16 0.24 11.84
C LYS A 31 -6.78 -1.14 12.03
N ALA A 32 -5.97 -2.16 12.07
CA ALA A 32 -6.44 -3.52 12.23
C ALA A 32 -5.38 -4.39 12.92
N PRO A 33 -5.78 -5.35 13.75
CA PRO A 33 -4.82 -6.20 14.45
C PRO A 33 -3.98 -7.04 13.47
N PRO A 34 -2.82 -7.52 13.91
CA PRO A 34 -2.04 -8.48 13.13
C PRO A 34 -2.89 -9.70 12.75
N ALA A 35 -2.62 -10.28 11.60
CA ALA A 35 -3.33 -11.45 11.07
C ALA A 35 -4.83 -11.24 10.81
N SER A 36 -5.29 -9.99 10.72
CA SER A 36 -6.70 -9.66 10.43
C SER A 36 -7.04 -9.65 8.93
N GLY A 37 -6.06 -9.90 8.06
CA GLY A 37 -6.25 -9.84 6.62
C GLY A 37 -6.02 -8.46 6.02
N LYS A 38 -5.19 -7.62 6.64
CA LYS A 38 -4.86 -6.27 6.13
C LYS A 38 -4.30 -6.28 4.72
N SER A 39 -3.42 -7.22 4.42
CA SER A 39 -2.80 -7.30 3.09
C SER A 39 -3.83 -7.51 2.00
N ARG A 40 -4.79 -8.40 2.23
CA ARG A 40 -5.90 -8.60 1.27
C ARG A 40 -6.82 -7.39 1.20
N ALA A 41 -7.07 -6.72 2.31
CA ALA A 41 -7.84 -5.49 2.30
C ALA A 41 -7.21 -4.47 1.37
N LEU A 42 -5.90 -4.31 1.45
CA LEU A 42 -5.17 -3.42 0.55
C LEU A 42 -5.26 -3.88 -0.91
N MET A 43 -5.13 -5.18 -1.16
CA MET A 43 -5.26 -5.72 -2.53
C MET A 43 -6.62 -5.37 -3.13
N PHE A 44 -7.70 -5.53 -2.38
CA PHE A 44 -9.05 -5.18 -2.83
C PHE A 44 -9.15 -3.69 -3.18
N LEU A 45 -8.65 -2.83 -2.30
CA LEU A 45 -8.66 -1.38 -2.53
C LEU A 45 -7.83 -0.99 -3.74
N ALA A 46 -6.62 -1.50 -3.84
CA ALA A 46 -5.71 -1.17 -4.93
C ALA A 46 -6.25 -1.61 -6.27
N LEU A 47 -6.80 -2.82 -6.36
CA LEU A 47 -7.38 -3.34 -7.60
C LEU A 47 -8.60 -2.54 -8.03
N ASP A 48 -9.45 -2.14 -7.09
CA ASP A 48 -10.58 -1.28 -7.41
C ASP A 48 -10.13 0.07 -7.97
N LYS A 49 -9.11 0.66 -7.36
CA LYS A 49 -8.56 1.94 -7.84
C LYS A 49 -7.95 1.82 -9.21
N LEU A 50 -7.25 0.72 -9.50
CA LEU A 50 -6.65 0.49 -10.81
C LEU A 50 -7.70 0.20 -11.89
N VAL A 51 -8.69 -0.64 -11.57
CA VAL A 51 -9.67 -1.12 -12.58
C VAL A 51 -10.82 -0.13 -12.74
N ASN A 52 -11.34 0.43 -11.65
CA ASN A 52 -12.60 1.18 -11.65
C ASN A 52 -12.43 2.68 -11.42
N GLN A 53 -11.31 3.13 -10.89
CA GLN A 53 -11.12 4.53 -10.54
C GLN A 53 -10.09 5.26 -11.41
N GLY A 54 -9.51 4.57 -12.38
CA GLY A 54 -8.61 5.18 -13.36
C GLY A 54 -7.20 5.48 -12.87
N LEU A 55 -6.79 4.96 -11.71
CA LEU A 55 -5.41 5.09 -11.27
C LEU A 55 -4.50 4.24 -12.16
N ARG A 56 -3.29 4.74 -12.39
CA ARG A 56 -2.32 4.07 -13.28
C ARG A 56 -1.51 3.01 -12.56
N LYS A 57 -1.16 3.26 -11.30
CA LYS A 57 -0.21 2.43 -10.57
C LYS A 57 -0.59 2.32 -9.10
N ALA A 58 -0.25 1.17 -8.51
CA ALA A 58 -0.30 0.94 -7.07
C ALA A 58 1.10 0.57 -6.59
N ILE A 59 1.62 1.36 -5.66
CA ILE A 59 2.94 1.18 -5.06
C ILE A 59 2.73 0.80 -3.60
N VAL A 60 3.17 -0.40 -3.22
CA VAL A 60 3.05 -0.91 -1.85
C VAL A 60 4.42 -0.90 -1.18
N ALA A 61 4.55 -0.20 -0.08
CA ALA A 61 5.78 -0.15 0.71
C ALA A 61 5.59 -0.92 2.02
N VAL A 62 6.49 -1.86 2.29
CA VAL A 62 6.52 -2.68 3.50
C VAL A 62 7.78 -2.37 4.31
N PRO A 63 7.79 -2.64 5.65
CA PRO A 63 8.93 -2.25 6.47
C PRO A 63 10.23 -2.96 6.10
N GLU A 64 10.16 -4.25 5.82
CA GLU A 64 11.33 -5.09 5.58
C GLU A 64 11.12 -6.04 4.42
N MET A 65 12.22 -6.55 3.86
CA MET A 65 12.19 -7.48 2.73
C MET A 65 11.38 -8.75 3.01
N SER A 66 11.46 -9.27 4.24
CA SER A 66 10.77 -10.51 4.62
C SER A 66 9.25 -10.39 4.60
N ILE A 67 8.73 -9.17 4.78
CA ILE A 67 7.29 -8.92 4.85
C ILE A 67 6.69 -8.77 3.45
N GLY A 68 7.51 -8.53 2.44
CA GLY A 68 7.06 -8.45 1.05
C GLY A 68 6.31 -9.69 0.57
N GLY A 69 6.54 -10.85 1.20
CA GLY A 69 5.81 -12.08 0.91
C GLY A 69 4.31 -12.01 1.19
N SER A 70 3.86 -11.06 2.02
CA SER A 70 2.44 -10.85 2.28
C SER A 70 1.68 -10.32 1.06
N PHE A 71 2.38 -9.75 0.09
CA PHE A 71 1.81 -9.18 -1.12
C PHE A 71 2.18 -9.99 -2.36
N LYS A 72 2.38 -11.28 -2.20
CA LYS A 72 2.59 -12.21 -3.32
C LYS A 72 1.30 -12.38 -4.12
N ASP A 73 1.43 -12.90 -5.32
CA ASP A 73 0.30 -13.19 -6.21
C ASP A 73 -0.82 -13.92 -5.47
N THR A 74 -2.04 -13.43 -5.60
CA THR A 74 -3.20 -13.96 -4.90
C THR A 74 -4.39 -14.02 -5.85
N ALA A 75 -4.98 -15.21 -5.96
CA ALA A 75 -6.10 -15.47 -6.86
C ALA A 75 -7.43 -15.08 -6.19
N LEU A 76 -7.70 -13.80 -6.13
CA LEU A 76 -8.90 -13.27 -5.45
C LEU A 76 -10.19 -13.60 -6.20
N THR A 77 -10.12 -13.84 -7.52
CA THR A 77 -11.28 -14.22 -8.31
C THR A 77 -11.87 -15.57 -7.91
N GLU A 78 -11.07 -16.45 -7.29
CA GLU A 78 -11.56 -17.74 -6.78
C GLU A 78 -12.60 -17.58 -5.66
N HIS A 79 -12.65 -16.42 -5.03
CA HIS A 79 -13.56 -16.11 -3.93
C HIS A 79 -14.61 -15.06 -4.28
N GLY A 80 -14.72 -14.70 -5.56
CA GLY A 80 -15.77 -13.80 -6.05
C GLY A 80 -15.34 -12.37 -6.35
N PHE A 81 -14.07 -12.03 -6.18
CA PHE A 81 -13.59 -10.70 -6.56
C PHE A 81 -13.42 -10.58 -8.08
N PHE A 82 -13.38 -9.36 -8.60
CA PHE A 82 -13.38 -9.14 -10.05
C PHE A 82 -11.99 -9.15 -10.68
N ALA A 83 -10.91 -9.21 -9.89
CA ALA A 83 -9.53 -9.21 -10.39
C ALA A 83 -8.60 -9.95 -9.44
N ASN A 84 -7.45 -10.38 -9.95
CA ASN A 84 -6.41 -11.03 -9.17
C ASN A 84 -5.27 -10.07 -8.88
N TRP A 85 -4.61 -10.24 -7.73
CA TRP A 85 -3.41 -9.53 -7.37
C TRP A 85 -2.20 -10.24 -7.98
N ARG A 86 -1.48 -9.56 -8.87
CA ARG A 86 -0.31 -10.12 -9.54
C ARG A 86 0.81 -9.10 -9.59
N VAL A 87 1.98 -9.52 -9.13
CA VAL A 87 3.19 -8.70 -9.12
C VAL A 87 4.23 -9.39 -9.99
N LYS A 88 4.68 -8.73 -11.03
CA LYS A 88 5.78 -9.26 -11.85
C LYS A 88 7.05 -9.36 -11.01
N PRO A 89 7.90 -10.39 -11.22
CA PRO A 89 9.13 -10.55 -10.43
C PRO A 89 10.03 -9.31 -10.45
N GLU A 90 10.15 -8.64 -11.59
CA GLU A 90 10.95 -7.42 -11.73
C GLU A 90 10.39 -6.22 -10.95
N ASN A 91 9.12 -6.29 -10.54
CA ASN A 91 8.43 -5.24 -9.78
C ASN A 91 8.31 -5.59 -8.29
N ASN A 92 8.88 -6.70 -7.85
CA ASN A 92 8.99 -7.05 -6.46
C ASN A 92 10.40 -6.69 -5.96
N LEU A 93 10.53 -5.49 -5.42
CA LEU A 93 11.81 -4.95 -4.99
C LEU A 93 12.16 -5.34 -3.53
N CYS A 94 11.40 -6.23 -2.94
CA CYS A 94 11.69 -6.81 -1.63
C CYS A 94 12.66 -7.99 -1.70
N ILE A 95 12.97 -8.48 -2.89
CA ILE A 95 13.90 -9.59 -3.10
C ILE A 95 15.29 -8.99 -3.32
N GLY A 96 16.29 -9.52 -2.68
CA GLY A 96 17.73 -9.21 -2.71
C GLY A 96 18.25 -8.09 -3.65
N GLY A 97 19.47 -7.68 -3.48
CA GLY A 97 20.12 -6.64 -4.28
C GLY A 97 20.35 -5.34 -3.51
N GLY A 98 21.19 -4.47 -4.03
CA GLY A 98 21.53 -3.19 -3.39
C GLY A 98 20.48 -2.10 -3.62
N GLU A 99 20.46 -1.11 -2.75
CA GLU A 99 19.50 0.00 -2.83
C GLU A 99 19.56 0.75 -4.16
N ALA A 100 20.77 0.99 -4.69
CA ALA A 100 20.92 1.70 -5.97
C ALA A 100 20.20 0.97 -7.11
N GLY A 101 20.33 -0.36 -7.16
CA GLY A 101 19.64 -1.17 -8.17
C GLY A 101 18.12 -1.15 -7.99
N LYS A 102 17.66 -1.13 -6.75
CA LYS A 102 16.22 -1.06 -6.43
C LYS A 102 15.63 0.29 -6.81
N VAL A 103 16.34 1.39 -6.58
CA VAL A 103 15.90 2.72 -6.99
C VAL A 103 15.78 2.79 -8.51
N GLU A 104 16.75 2.25 -9.24
CA GLU A 104 16.69 2.22 -10.72
C GLU A 104 15.53 1.35 -11.21
N ALA A 105 15.27 0.22 -10.54
CA ALA A 105 14.12 -0.63 -10.85
C ALA A 105 12.79 0.11 -10.57
N PHE A 106 12.73 0.88 -9.50
CA PHE A 106 11.57 1.70 -9.17
C PHE A 106 11.31 2.74 -10.27
N LYS A 107 12.35 3.46 -10.70
CA LYS A 107 12.25 4.43 -11.79
C LYS A 107 11.78 3.77 -13.08
N ARG A 108 12.29 2.59 -13.38
CA ARG A 108 11.92 1.81 -14.56
C ARG A 108 10.44 1.42 -14.52
N PHE A 109 9.97 0.99 -13.34
CA PHE A 109 8.55 0.69 -13.12
C PHE A 109 7.69 1.94 -13.38
N MET A 110 8.08 3.09 -12.85
CA MET A 110 7.31 4.33 -13.02
C MET A 110 7.19 4.74 -14.50
N ALA A 111 8.18 4.41 -15.31
CA ALA A 111 8.16 4.70 -16.74
C ALA A 111 7.52 3.58 -17.59
N SER A 112 7.22 2.43 -16.99
CA SER A 112 6.66 1.26 -17.66
C SER A 112 5.12 1.30 -17.69
N PRO A 113 4.47 0.44 -18.49
CA PRO A 113 3.02 0.27 -18.41
C PRO A 113 2.54 -0.60 -17.25
N ASP A 114 3.45 -1.19 -16.47
CA ASP A 114 3.10 -2.04 -15.34
C ASP A 114 2.37 -1.27 -14.25
N ASP A 115 1.50 -1.93 -13.50
CA ASP A 115 0.57 -1.28 -12.59
C ASP A 115 0.79 -1.55 -11.10
N ILE A 116 1.57 -2.57 -10.73
CA ILE A 116 1.77 -2.95 -9.32
C ILE A 116 3.25 -3.11 -9.02
N LEU A 117 3.70 -2.44 -7.96
CA LEU A 117 5.07 -2.54 -7.43
C LEU A 117 5.00 -2.80 -5.93
N VAL A 118 5.85 -3.68 -5.43
CA VAL A 118 6.07 -3.90 -3.99
C VAL A 118 7.52 -3.59 -3.66
N CYS A 119 7.75 -2.77 -2.66
CA CYS A 119 9.09 -2.37 -2.22
C CYS A 119 9.14 -2.20 -0.71
N THR A 120 10.32 -1.92 -0.18
CA THR A 120 10.48 -1.58 1.24
C THR A 120 10.23 -0.08 1.46
N HIS A 121 10.00 0.30 2.72
CA HIS A 121 9.93 1.71 3.12
C HIS A 121 11.19 2.47 2.68
N ALA A 122 12.35 1.86 2.86
CA ALA A 122 13.63 2.49 2.49
C ALA A 122 13.71 2.76 0.99
N THR A 123 13.34 1.78 0.17
CA THR A 123 13.35 1.94 -1.30
C THR A 123 12.41 3.06 -1.73
N LEU A 124 11.20 3.12 -1.16
CA LEU A 124 10.25 4.20 -1.47
C LEU A 124 10.87 5.58 -1.14
N ARG A 125 11.47 5.72 0.03
CA ARG A 125 12.08 6.99 0.44
C ARG A 125 13.21 7.41 -0.51
N PHE A 126 14.10 6.48 -0.84
CA PHE A 126 15.22 6.79 -1.75
C PHE A 126 14.73 7.11 -3.16
N ALA A 127 13.77 6.35 -3.66
CA ALA A 127 13.20 6.61 -4.98
C ALA A 127 12.46 7.96 -5.03
N PHE A 128 11.73 8.28 -3.96
CA PHE A 128 11.02 9.55 -3.86
C PHE A 128 11.96 10.76 -4.01
N ASP A 129 13.15 10.68 -3.40
CA ASP A 129 14.15 11.76 -3.51
C ASP A 129 14.74 11.90 -4.92
N LYS A 130 14.58 10.88 -5.76
CA LYS A 130 15.15 10.84 -7.12
C LYS A 130 14.12 11.09 -8.22
N LEU A 131 12.85 11.19 -7.86
CA LEU A 131 11.75 11.37 -8.81
C LEU A 131 11.10 12.73 -8.63
N ASN A 132 10.52 13.25 -9.70
CA ASN A 132 9.63 14.40 -9.59
C ASN A 132 8.33 13.98 -8.93
N ILE A 133 7.79 14.84 -8.07
CA ILE A 133 6.57 14.53 -7.34
C ILE A 133 5.38 14.26 -8.26
N GLU A 134 5.33 14.91 -9.41
CA GLU A 134 4.30 14.72 -10.42
C GLU A 134 4.29 13.30 -11.01
N SER A 135 5.39 12.57 -10.87
CA SER A 135 5.45 11.16 -11.28
C SER A 135 4.45 10.29 -10.52
N PHE A 136 4.05 10.72 -9.32
CA PHE A 136 3.09 10.00 -8.50
C PHE A 136 1.62 10.38 -8.77
N ASN A 137 1.37 11.29 -9.70
CA ASN A 137 0.00 11.61 -10.09
C ASN A 137 -0.71 10.35 -10.62
N ASP A 138 -1.95 10.19 -10.24
CA ASP A 138 -2.80 9.03 -10.59
C ASP A 138 -2.24 7.70 -10.08
N CYS A 139 -1.47 7.75 -9.00
CA CYS A 139 -0.93 6.55 -8.34
C CYS A 139 -1.53 6.38 -6.95
N LEU A 140 -1.66 5.12 -6.52
CA LEU A 140 -1.89 4.79 -5.13
C LEU A 140 -0.54 4.52 -4.48
N VAL A 141 -0.28 5.17 -3.34
CA VAL A 141 0.87 4.88 -2.49
C VAL A 141 0.33 4.27 -1.20
N ALA A 142 0.62 3.00 -0.99
CA ALA A 142 0.16 2.25 0.17
C ALA A 142 1.35 1.92 1.07
N ILE A 143 1.23 2.24 2.35
CA ILE A 143 2.30 2.03 3.33
C ILE A 143 1.80 1.06 4.40
N ASP A 144 2.37 -0.14 4.39
CA ASP A 144 2.07 -1.15 5.39
C ASP A 144 2.93 -0.96 6.62
N GLU A 145 2.36 -1.26 7.79
CA GLU A 145 3.06 -1.21 9.07
C GLU A 145 3.77 0.14 9.31
N PHE A 146 3.06 1.22 9.10
CA PHE A 146 3.59 2.58 9.17
C PHE A 146 4.33 2.88 10.49
N HIS A 147 3.93 2.23 11.57
CA HIS A 147 4.50 2.44 12.90
C HIS A 147 5.76 1.61 13.19
N HIS A 148 6.13 0.66 12.32
CA HIS A 148 7.23 -0.31 12.56
C HIS A 148 8.62 0.22 12.23
N VAL A 149 8.77 1.51 12.10
CA VAL A 149 10.04 2.15 11.78
C VAL A 149 10.51 3.01 12.95
N SER A 150 11.79 3.34 13.00
CA SER A 150 12.31 4.27 14.01
C SER A 150 11.59 5.61 13.93
N ALA A 151 11.67 6.41 15.00
CA ALA A 151 11.04 7.73 15.01
C ALA A 151 11.51 8.60 13.84
N ASP A 152 12.82 8.55 13.51
CA ASP A 152 13.36 9.31 12.39
C ASP A 152 12.81 8.84 11.05
N GLU A 153 12.67 7.51 10.87
CA GLU A 153 12.11 6.95 9.64
C GLU A 153 10.61 7.22 9.52
N ASN A 154 9.87 7.19 10.63
CA ASN A 154 8.47 7.62 10.66
C ASN A 154 8.32 9.07 10.23
N ASN A 155 9.20 9.94 10.71
CA ASN A 155 9.18 11.36 10.33
C ASN A 155 9.45 11.54 8.84
N ARG A 156 10.38 10.78 8.28
CA ARG A 156 10.66 10.82 6.83
C ARG A 156 9.49 10.32 6.00
N LEU A 157 8.84 9.23 6.42
CA LEU A 157 7.65 8.73 5.75
C LEU A 157 6.49 9.71 5.88
N GLY A 158 6.31 10.30 7.06
CA GLY A 158 5.31 11.34 7.26
C GLY A 158 5.53 12.54 6.35
N ASN A 159 6.77 13.00 6.22
CA ASN A 159 7.11 14.10 5.33
C ASN A 159 6.86 13.73 3.86
N LEU A 160 7.15 12.49 3.47
CA LEU A 160 6.88 12.00 2.13
C LEU A 160 5.38 12.01 1.83
N ILE A 161 4.56 11.52 2.77
CA ILE A 161 3.11 11.54 2.64
C ILE A 161 2.60 12.97 2.50
N ASP A 162 3.04 13.88 3.37
CA ASP A 162 2.65 15.29 3.30
C ASP A 162 3.02 15.92 1.96
N ALA A 163 4.21 15.63 1.46
CA ALA A 163 4.65 16.13 0.17
C ALA A 163 3.77 15.60 -0.97
N LEU A 164 3.40 14.32 -0.93
CA LEU A 164 2.51 13.73 -1.93
C LEU A 164 1.12 14.37 -1.90
N MET A 165 0.58 14.61 -0.69
CA MET A 165 -0.74 15.22 -0.52
C MET A 165 -0.77 16.66 -1.05
N GLN A 166 0.31 17.41 -0.87
CA GLN A 166 0.39 18.81 -1.27
C GLN A 166 0.82 19.00 -2.72
N GLY A 167 1.69 18.14 -3.22
CA GLY A 167 2.34 18.32 -4.53
C GLY A 167 1.86 17.40 -5.64
N SER A 168 0.96 16.47 -5.35
CA SER A 168 0.43 15.52 -6.33
C SER A 168 -1.03 15.19 -6.04
N ASN A 169 -1.68 14.49 -6.98
CA ASN A 169 -2.98 13.91 -6.74
C ASN A 169 -2.92 12.42 -6.37
N ALA A 170 -1.76 11.96 -5.87
CA ALA A 170 -1.61 10.58 -5.42
C ALA A 170 -2.63 10.27 -4.32
N GLN A 171 -3.18 9.08 -4.35
CA GLN A 171 -4.02 8.58 -3.27
C GLN A 171 -3.17 7.77 -2.31
N ILE A 172 -3.53 7.79 -1.03
CA ILE A 172 -2.69 7.22 0.02
C ILE A 172 -3.52 6.30 0.91
N VAL A 173 -3.03 5.09 1.12
CA VAL A 173 -3.56 4.15 2.12
C VAL A 173 -2.43 3.80 3.06
N ALA A 174 -2.59 4.14 4.33
CA ALA A 174 -1.65 3.73 5.38
C ALA A 174 -2.32 2.65 6.23
N MET A 175 -1.56 1.64 6.60
CA MET A 175 -2.04 0.54 7.44
C MET A 175 -1.18 0.40 8.67
N THR A 176 -1.81 0.16 9.82
CA THR A 176 -1.10 -0.10 11.07
C THR A 176 -1.78 -1.23 11.85
N GLY A 177 -0.96 -2.10 12.44
CA GLY A 177 -1.43 -3.15 13.34
C GLY A 177 -1.37 -2.77 14.80
N SER A 178 -0.76 -1.62 15.13
CA SER A 178 -0.56 -1.19 16.50
C SER A 178 -1.64 -0.17 16.89
N TYR A 179 -2.50 -0.55 17.84
CA TYR A 179 -3.44 0.39 18.44
C TYR A 179 -3.32 0.46 19.94
N PHE A 180 -2.20 0.03 20.49
CA PHE A 180 -2.04 -0.09 21.93
C PHE A 180 -1.32 1.07 22.59
N ARG A 181 -0.95 2.08 21.86
CA ARG A 181 -0.43 3.29 22.48
C ARG A 181 -1.48 4.35 22.27
N GLY A 182 -1.97 4.92 23.37
CA GLY A 182 -3.03 5.93 23.36
C GLY A 182 -2.72 7.22 22.62
N ASP A 183 -1.67 7.23 21.83
CA ASP A 183 -1.20 8.36 21.06
C ASP A 183 -1.50 8.15 19.58
N THR A 184 -2.75 7.93 19.27
CA THR A 184 -3.15 7.90 17.88
C THR A 184 -3.34 9.33 17.38
N VAL A 185 -2.25 9.97 17.03
CA VAL A 185 -2.35 11.13 16.15
C VAL A 185 -2.73 10.57 14.79
N PRO A 186 -3.88 10.94 14.22
CA PRO A 186 -4.22 10.51 12.87
C PRO A 186 -3.14 10.99 11.92
N ILE A 187 -2.57 10.07 11.17
CA ILE A 187 -1.57 10.39 10.15
C ILE A 187 -2.21 11.22 9.05
N LEU A 188 -3.46 10.92 8.75
CA LEU A 188 -4.28 11.63 7.79
C LEU A 188 -5.37 12.38 8.54
N GLN A 189 -5.43 13.68 8.38
CA GLN A 189 -6.46 14.49 9.00
C GLN A 189 -7.77 14.36 8.22
N PRO A 190 -8.93 14.52 8.89
CA PRO A 190 -10.21 14.44 8.19
C PRO A 190 -10.40 15.50 7.10
N GLU A 191 -9.63 16.56 7.14
CA GLU A 191 -9.69 17.66 6.17
C GLU A 191 -8.70 17.47 5.01
N ASP A 192 -7.83 16.49 5.10
CA ASP A 192 -6.83 16.17 4.11
C ASP A 192 -7.44 15.19 3.06
#